data_d28bf4ec6bec5bd035a01c68051a7f79
#
_entry.id   d28bf4ec6bec5bd035a01c68051a7f79
#
_cell.length_a   1.000
_cell.length_b   1.000
_cell.length_c   1.000
_cell.angle_alpha   90.00
_cell.angle_beta   90.00
_cell.angle_gamma   90.00
#
_symmetry.space_group_name_H-M   'P 1'
#
loop_
_entity.id
_entity.type
_entity.pdbx_description
1 polymer ?
#
loop_
_entity_poly.entity_id
_entity_poly.type
_entity_poly.pdbx_seq_one_letter_code
_entity_poly.pdbx_strand_id
1 'polypeptide(L)'
;MKTKKCSRCRKVRSLKDYYIDKRRNSYRSQCKECEREVITKRRNTEIGFLKNRYNNMRRNPETQQRGRNNKRLFTFDEFLTAFKKHKSIYGMRSAWGPGIDHLEQHLPLTTITQGTKHIEGKKIPRLRSNLSPDRLDSNRDYTLQNIIFIRNDENVRKKDTSYNDCKIQIRLHEERFTKMKAI
;
A
#
# COMPACT_ATOMS: atom_id res chain seq x y z
N MET A 1 22.94 -11.90 33.13
CA MET A 1 22.19 -11.83 31.85
C MET A 1 23.15 -11.69 30.70
N LYS A 2 22.95 -12.44 29.58
CA LYS A 2 23.81 -12.30 28.38
C LYS A 2 23.45 -11.01 27.64
N THR A 3 24.47 -10.23 27.29
CA THR A 3 24.33 -8.94 26.61
C THR A 3 25.12 -8.92 25.29
N LYS A 4 24.81 -7.98 24.40
CA LYS A 4 25.47 -7.78 23.10
C LYS A 4 25.50 -6.28 22.77
N LYS A 5 26.59 -5.84 22.13
CA LYS A 5 26.71 -4.47 21.60
C LYS A 5 26.03 -4.36 20.24
N CYS A 6 25.10 -3.40 20.08
CA CYS A 6 24.47 -3.13 18.81
C CYS A 6 25.46 -2.51 17.83
N SER A 7 25.55 -3.04 16.60
CA SER A 7 26.47 -2.53 15.57
C SER A 7 26.12 -1.11 15.11
N ARG A 8 24.84 -0.67 15.24
CA ARG A 8 24.37 0.64 14.79
C ARG A 8 24.39 1.70 15.87
N CYS A 9 23.65 1.53 16.97
CA CYS A 9 23.61 2.53 18.06
C CYS A 9 24.73 2.39 19.07
N ARG A 10 25.58 1.35 18.96
CA ARG A 10 26.72 1.04 19.84
C ARG A 10 26.37 0.79 21.30
N LYS A 11 25.09 0.84 21.68
CA LYS A 11 24.63 0.54 23.05
C LYS A 11 24.73 -0.97 23.32
N VAL A 12 25.14 -1.31 24.55
CA VAL A 12 25.08 -2.67 25.09
C VAL A 12 23.67 -2.95 25.55
N ARG A 13 23.04 -4.02 25.07
CA ARG A 13 21.65 -4.38 25.37
C ARG A 13 21.53 -5.86 25.64
N SER A 14 20.48 -6.27 26.35
CA SER A 14 20.16 -7.67 26.57
C SER A 14 19.91 -8.40 25.23
N LEU A 15 20.23 -9.68 25.16
CA LEU A 15 19.98 -10.50 23.96
C LEU A 15 18.50 -10.56 23.56
N LYS A 16 17.57 -10.39 24.53
CA LYS A 16 16.12 -10.26 24.25
C LYS A 16 15.76 -9.08 23.35
N ASP A 17 16.62 -8.07 23.27
CA ASP A 17 16.45 -6.88 22.42
C ASP A 17 16.95 -7.07 20.99
N TYR A 18 17.31 -8.29 20.62
CA TYR A 18 17.75 -8.66 19.27
C TYR A 18 16.82 -9.71 18.68
N TYR A 19 16.67 -9.67 17.34
CA TYR A 19 16.03 -10.77 16.62
C TYR A 19 17.02 -11.90 16.41
N ILE A 20 16.53 -13.14 16.40
CA ILE A 20 17.31 -14.33 16.07
C ILE A 20 17.27 -14.51 14.54
N ASP A 21 18.42 -14.65 13.93
CA ASP A 21 18.56 -15.14 12.57
C ASP A 21 18.49 -16.67 12.59
N LYS A 22 17.35 -17.22 12.22
CA LYS A 22 17.09 -18.67 12.23
C LYS A 22 18.06 -19.47 11.33
N ARG A 23 18.56 -18.85 10.25
CA ARG A 23 19.47 -19.53 9.31
C ARG A 23 20.87 -19.71 9.92
N ARG A 24 21.32 -18.72 10.69
CA ARG A 24 22.63 -18.69 11.33
C ARG A 24 22.61 -19.13 12.78
N ASN A 25 21.44 -19.42 13.31
CA ASN A 25 21.21 -19.71 14.73
C ASN A 25 21.92 -18.70 15.65
N SER A 26 21.84 -17.43 15.34
CA SER A 26 22.55 -16.35 16.02
C SER A 26 21.71 -15.09 16.12
N TYR A 27 22.05 -14.23 17.10
CA TYR A 27 21.39 -12.91 17.22
C TYR A 27 21.91 -11.95 16.14
N ARG A 28 20.99 -11.21 15.51
CA ARG A 28 21.33 -10.19 14.52
C ARG A 28 22.27 -9.14 15.10
N SER A 29 23.03 -8.45 14.26
CA SER A 29 24.03 -7.45 14.66
C SER A 29 23.40 -6.16 15.23
N GLN A 30 22.19 -5.80 14.76
CA GLN A 30 21.46 -4.62 15.21
C GLN A 30 20.36 -4.98 16.18
N CYS A 31 20.11 -4.10 17.17
CA CYS A 31 18.99 -4.27 18.08
C CYS A 31 17.64 -4.02 17.39
N LYS A 32 16.57 -4.53 17.95
CA LYS A 32 15.20 -4.42 17.43
C LYS A 32 14.77 -2.97 17.14
N GLU A 33 15.18 -2.04 17.99
CA GLU A 33 14.88 -0.61 17.82
C GLU A 33 15.55 -0.05 16.57
N CYS A 34 16.87 -0.26 16.40
CA CYS A 34 17.59 0.17 15.22
C CYS A 34 17.08 -0.47 13.92
N GLU A 35 16.73 -1.76 13.97
CA GLU A 35 16.11 -2.44 12.81
C GLU A 35 14.75 -1.83 12.45
N ARG A 36 13.89 -1.55 13.44
CA ARG A 36 12.60 -0.89 13.22
C ARG A 36 12.78 0.47 12.56
N GLU A 37 13.73 1.28 13.03
CA GLU A 37 14.03 2.59 12.42
C GLU A 37 14.43 2.48 10.96
N VAL A 38 15.33 1.53 10.62
CA VAL A 38 15.76 1.29 9.23
C VAL A 38 14.57 0.90 8.36
N ILE A 39 13.76 -0.04 8.85
CA ILE A 39 12.57 -0.50 8.13
C ILE A 39 11.57 0.64 7.94
N THR A 40 11.34 1.46 8.98
CA THR A 40 10.43 2.60 8.92
C THR A 40 10.91 3.65 7.93
N LYS A 41 12.19 4.03 7.98
CA LYS A 41 12.78 4.98 7.02
C LYS A 41 12.62 4.49 5.58
N ARG A 42 12.94 3.22 5.32
CA ARG A 42 12.78 2.63 3.98
C ARG A 42 11.33 2.62 3.51
N ARG A 43 10.38 2.28 4.40
CA ARG A 43 8.95 2.23 4.08
C ARG A 43 8.34 3.61 3.86
N ASN A 44 8.94 4.66 4.42
CA ASN A 44 8.48 6.04 4.26
C ASN A 44 8.96 6.70 2.96
N THR A 45 9.77 6.02 2.15
CA THR A 45 9.99 6.44 0.77
C THR A 45 8.78 6.05 -0.09
N GLU A 46 8.47 6.80 -1.15
CA GLU A 46 7.39 6.50 -2.09
C GLU A 46 7.50 5.05 -2.61
N ILE A 47 8.68 4.69 -3.11
CA ILE A 47 8.94 3.33 -3.62
C ILE A 47 8.79 2.26 -2.52
N GLY A 48 9.32 2.52 -1.33
CA GLY A 48 9.20 1.59 -0.20
C GLY A 48 7.77 1.40 0.27
N PHE A 49 6.98 2.46 0.26
CA PHE A 49 5.55 2.42 0.53
C PHE A 49 4.81 1.59 -0.52
N LEU A 50 5.02 1.89 -1.81
CA LEU A 50 4.41 1.17 -2.92
C LEU A 50 4.78 -0.33 -2.90
N LYS A 51 6.05 -0.66 -2.64
CA LYS A 51 6.48 -2.05 -2.52
C LYS A 51 5.80 -2.78 -1.37
N ASN A 52 5.57 -2.09 -0.25
CA ASN A 52 4.81 -2.65 0.87
C ASN A 52 3.33 -2.90 0.49
N ARG A 53 2.69 -1.96 -0.22
CA ARG A 53 1.31 -2.12 -0.71
C ARG A 53 1.19 -3.29 -1.70
N TYR A 54 2.08 -3.34 -2.68
CA TYR A 54 2.17 -4.43 -3.65
C TYR A 54 2.33 -5.81 -3.00
N ASN A 55 3.17 -5.93 -1.96
CA ASN A 55 3.33 -7.19 -1.23
C ASN A 55 2.09 -7.56 -0.40
N ASN A 56 1.37 -6.57 0.13
CA ASN A 56 0.17 -6.80 0.92
C ASN A 56 -1.02 -7.24 0.05
N MET A 57 -1.12 -6.79 -1.21
CA MET A 57 -2.14 -7.29 -2.14
C MET A 57 -2.09 -8.82 -2.32
N ARG A 58 -0.89 -9.41 -2.21
CA ARG A 58 -0.69 -10.88 -2.32
C ARG A 58 -1.08 -11.64 -1.04
N ARG A 59 -1.16 -10.97 0.10
CA ARG A 59 -1.22 -11.60 1.44
C ARG A 59 -2.56 -11.47 2.13
N ASN A 60 -3.58 -10.92 1.48
CA ASN A 60 -4.84 -10.71 2.16
C ASN A 60 -5.59 -12.05 2.34
N PRO A 61 -5.66 -12.62 3.58
CA PRO A 61 -6.32 -13.89 3.84
C PRO A 61 -7.83 -13.86 3.56
N GLU A 62 -8.48 -12.69 3.70
CA GLU A 62 -9.91 -12.52 3.43
C GLU A 62 -10.25 -12.79 1.97
N THR A 63 -9.31 -12.54 1.06
CA THR A 63 -9.48 -12.83 -0.36
C THR A 63 -9.29 -14.31 -0.68
N GLN A 64 -8.49 -15.03 0.11
CA GLN A 64 -8.32 -16.48 -0.01
C GLN A 64 -9.55 -17.25 0.54
N GLN A 65 -10.15 -16.78 1.65
CA GLN A 65 -11.33 -17.42 2.25
C GLN A 65 -12.59 -17.33 1.38
N ARG A 66 -12.66 -16.36 0.45
CA ARG A 66 -13.82 -16.20 -0.46
C ARG A 66 -13.70 -17.03 -1.75
N GLY A 67 -12.80 -18.01 -1.82
CA GLY A 67 -12.58 -18.86 -2.99
C GLY A 67 -12.09 -18.11 -4.24
N ARG A 68 -11.76 -16.84 -4.11
CA ARG A 68 -11.21 -16.01 -5.19
C ARG A 68 -9.71 -16.21 -5.21
N ASN A 69 -9.19 -16.88 -6.21
CA ASN A 69 -7.77 -16.89 -6.54
C ASN A 69 -7.35 -15.47 -6.97
N ASN A 70 -7.20 -14.55 -6.02
CA ASN A 70 -6.69 -13.22 -6.30
C ASN A 70 -5.19 -13.33 -6.62
N LYS A 71 -4.89 -13.96 -7.75
CA LYS A 71 -3.57 -13.95 -8.32
C LYS A 71 -3.30 -12.52 -8.77
N ARG A 72 -2.27 -11.95 -8.22
CA ARG A 72 -1.70 -10.73 -8.77
C ARG A 72 -1.05 -11.11 -10.10
N LEU A 73 -1.61 -10.62 -11.20
CA LEU A 73 -1.21 -10.96 -12.56
C LEU A 73 -0.18 -9.98 -13.15
N PHE A 74 0.57 -9.27 -12.31
CA PHE A 74 1.60 -8.31 -12.73
C PHE A 74 2.78 -8.26 -11.76
N THR A 75 3.92 -7.83 -12.26
CA THR A 75 5.18 -7.63 -11.52
C THR A 75 5.16 -6.32 -10.73
N PHE A 76 6.17 -6.11 -9.86
CA PHE A 76 6.32 -4.83 -9.15
C PHE A 76 6.64 -3.67 -10.10
N ASP A 77 7.39 -3.92 -11.15
CA ASP A 77 7.79 -2.88 -12.13
C ASP A 77 6.59 -2.43 -12.96
N GLU A 78 5.73 -3.36 -13.37
CA GLU A 78 4.46 -3.03 -14.01
C GLU A 78 3.52 -2.26 -13.06
N PHE A 79 3.44 -2.66 -11.79
CA PHE A 79 2.70 -1.90 -10.78
C PHE A 79 3.23 -0.48 -10.61
N LEU A 80 4.56 -0.32 -10.59
CA LEU A 80 5.20 0.99 -10.49
C LEU A 80 4.92 1.84 -11.74
N THR A 81 4.91 1.23 -12.92
CA THR A 81 4.55 1.89 -14.18
C THR A 81 3.10 2.35 -14.17
N ALA A 82 2.17 1.49 -13.69
CA ALA A 82 0.77 1.88 -13.52
C ALA A 82 0.61 3.05 -12.53
N PHE A 83 1.38 3.05 -11.43
CA PHE A 83 1.35 4.17 -10.50
C PHE A 83 1.95 5.46 -11.10
N LYS A 84 3.04 5.38 -11.87
CA LYS A 84 3.60 6.54 -12.58
C LYS A 84 2.58 7.12 -13.57
N LYS A 85 1.87 6.26 -14.29
CA LYS A 85 0.78 6.66 -15.19
C LYS A 85 -0.36 7.33 -14.41
N HIS A 86 -0.79 6.75 -13.28
CA HIS A 86 -1.76 7.40 -12.40
C HIS A 86 -1.28 8.80 -11.98
N LYS A 87 -0.01 8.90 -11.56
CA LYS A 87 0.57 10.17 -11.10
C LYS A 87 0.65 11.24 -12.20
N SER A 88 0.85 10.83 -13.46
CA SER A 88 0.83 11.77 -14.61
C SER A 88 -0.56 12.32 -14.90
N ILE A 89 -1.62 11.57 -14.56
CA ILE A 89 -3.01 11.97 -14.83
C ILE A 89 -3.60 12.77 -13.67
N TYR A 90 -3.48 12.23 -12.47
CA TYR A 90 -4.16 12.72 -11.27
C TYR A 90 -3.21 13.45 -10.30
N GLY A 91 -1.89 13.48 -10.59
CA GLY A 91 -0.90 13.86 -9.60
C GLY A 91 -0.93 12.92 -8.40
N MET A 92 -0.75 13.47 -7.19
CA MET A 92 -0.92 12.74 -5.92
C MET A 92 -2.35 12.90 -5.41
N ARG A 93 -3.33 12.53 -6.24
CA ARG A 93 -4.76 12.57 -5.92
C ARG A 93 -5.41 11.21 -6.20
N SER A 94 -6.54 10.95 -5.57
CA SER A 94 -7.30 9.72 -5.78
C SER A 94 -7.89 9.67 -7.21
N ALA A 95 -7.87 8.48 -7.80
CA ALA A 95 -8.60 8.23 -9.05
C ALA A 95 -10.12 8.14 -8.86
N TRP A 96 -10.57 8.07 -7.61
CA TRP A 96 -11.98 8.06 -7.26
C TRP A 96 -12.48 9.51 -7.17
N GLY A 97 -13.28 9.92 -8.12
CA GLY A 97 -13.77 11.29 -8.18
C GLY A 97 -14.69 11.53 -9.38
N PRO A 98 -15.29 12.73 -9.50
CA PRO A 98 -16.34 13.02 -10.45
C PRO A 98 -15.91 13.07 -11.91
N GLY A 99 -14.63 12.93 -12.20
CA GLY A 99 -14.12 12.92 -13.56
C GLY A 99 -12.79 13.67 -13.71
N ILE A 100 -12.18 13.55 -14.90
CA ILE A 100 -10.89 14.18 -15.17
C ILE A 100 -11.01 15.70 -15.23
N ASP A 101 -12.16 16.19 -15.71
CA ASP A 101 -12.45 17.61 -15.87
C ASP A 101 -12.64 18.34 -14.52
N HIS A 102 -12.69 17.56 -13.41
CA HIS A 102 -12.85 18.06 -12.04
C HIS A 102 -11.74 17.52 -11.13
N LEU A 103 -10.48 17.56 -11.61
CA LEU A 103 -9.33 17.05 -10.88
C LEU A 103 -9.14 17.69 -9.51
N GLU A 104 -9.52 18.94 -9.35
CA GLU A 104 -9.46 19.67 -8.09
C GLU A 104 -10.35 19.05 -7.00
N GLN A 105 -11.40 18.32 -7.39
CA GLN A 105 -12.31 17.62 -6.48
C GLN A 105 -11.77 16.24 -6.06
N HIS A 106 -10.74 15.74 -6.73
CA HIS A 106 -10.08 14.51 -6.32
C HIS A 106 -9.27 14.72 -5.04
N LEU A 107 -9.52 13.88 -4.06
CA LEU A 107 -8.91 14.01 -2.74
C LEU A 107 -7.42 13.64 -2.76
N PRO A 108 -6.57 14.35 -1.99
CA PRO A 108 -5.13 14.09 -1.97
C PRO A 108 -4.78 12.70 -1.44
N LEU A 109 -3.73 12.10 -2.01
CA LEU A 109 -3.14 10.84 -1.58
C LEU A 109 -1.86 11.08 -0.80
N THR A 110 -1.61 10.26 0.21
CA THR A 110 -0.36 10.24 0.96
C THR A 110 0.31 8.86 0.87
N THR A 111 1.63 8.85 0.92
CA THR A 111 2.45 7.64 0.92
C THR A 111 3.23 7.48 2.23
N ILE A 112 2.64 7.87 3.35
CA ILE A 112 3.25 7.83 4.66
C ILE A 112 2.97 6.49 5.32
N THR A 113 4.01 5.76 5.69
CA THR A 113 3.87 4.57 6.55
C THR A 113 3.81 5.03 8.00
N GLN A 114 2.62 5.06 8.57
CA GLN A 114 2.51 5.12 10.02
C GLN A 114 2.98 3.78 10.59
N GLY A 115 4.01 3.83 11.44
CA GLY A 115 4.33 2.71 12.33
C GLY A 115 3.09 2.35 13.15
N THR A 116 2.97 1.09 13.55
CA THR A 116 1.93 0.67 14.50
C THR A 116 2.24 1.34 15.84
N LYS A 117 1.75 2.55 16.03
CA LYS A 117 1.79 3.22 17.33
C LYS A 117 0.56 2.78 18.10
N HIS A 118 0.78 2.26 19.26
CA HIS A 118 -0.27 2.12 20.28
C HIS A 118 -0.15 3.34 21.21
N ILE A 119 -1.15 4.18 21.22
CA ILE A 119 -1.29 5.22 22.25
C ILE A 119 -2.29 4.64 23.25
N GLU A 120 -1.89 4.53 24.50
CA GLU A 120 -2.73 3.99 25.59
C GLU A 120 -3.35 2.61 25.26
N GLY A 121 -2.58 1.72 24.64
CA GLY A 121 -3.04 0.38 24.26
C GLY A 121 -3.97 0.34 23.04
N LYS A 122 -4.41 1.48 22.51
CA LYS A 122 -5.27 1.54 21.31
C LYS A 122 -4.44 1.65 20.02
N LYS A 123 -4.79 0.82 19.05
CA LYS A 123 -4.19 0.86 17.71
C LYS A 123 -4.58 2.16 16.99
N ILE A 124 -3.59 2.96 16.58
CA ILE A 124 -3.86 4.18 15.80
C ILE A 124 -4.43 3.78 14.43
N PRO A 125 -5.56 4.38 14.03
CA PRO A 125 -6.14 4.12 12.71
C PRO A 125 -5.15 4.47 11.59
N ARG A 126 -5.22 3.74 10.48
CA ARG A 126 -4.47 4.12 9.27
C ARG A 126 -4.90 5.51 8.82
N LEU A 127 -3.95 6.30 8.31
CA LEU A 127 -4.28 7.58 7.69
C LEU A 127 -5.32 7.35 6.58
N ARG A 128 -6.43 8.06 6.70
CA ARG A 128 -7.53 8.00 5.73
C ARG A 128 -7.07 8.36 4.33
N SER A 129 -6.20 9.36 4.21
CA SER A 129 -5.59 9.83 2.95
C SER A 129 -4.53 8.90 2.36
N ASN A 130 -4.11 7.83 3.07
CA ASN A 130 -3.09 6.92 2.54
C ASN A 130 -3.56 6.24 1.25
N LEU A 131 -2.67 6.22 0.28
CA LEU A 131 -2.85 5.51 -0.97
C LEU A 131 -3.13 4.03 -0.71
N SER A 132 -4.19 3.55 -1.33
CA SER A 132 -4.61 2.16 -1.34
C SER A 132 -4.79 1.71 -2.79
N PRO A 133 -3.99 0.74 -3.27
CA PRO A 133 -4.32 0.07 -4.52
C PRO A 133 -5.60 -0.72 -4.31
N ASP A 134 -6.54 -0.55 -5.22
CA ASP A 134 -7.81 -1.27 -5.21
C ASP A 134 -8.17 -1.77 -6.60
N ARG A 135 -9.15 -2.65 -6.69
CA ARG A 135 -9.71 -3.11 -7.95
C ARG A 135 -10.83 -2.18 -8.38
N LEU A 136 -10.85 -1.81 -9.63
CA LEU A 136 -11.96 -1.06 -10.21
C LEU A 136 -13.25 -1.89 -10.11
N ASP A 137 -13.20 -3.13 -10.57
CA ASP A 137 -14.23 -4.15 -10.37
C ASP A 137 -13.77 -5.16 -9.31
N SER A 138 -14.44 -5.18 -8.16
CA SER A 138 -14.11 -6.05 -7.04
C SER A 138 -14.33 -7.54 -7.32
N ASN A 139 -15.04 -7.90 -8.40
CA ASN A 139 -15.27 -9.28 -8.82
C ASN A 139 -14.16 -9.86 -9.69
N ARG A 140 -13.25 -9.00 -10.21
CA ARG A 140 -12.13 -9.41 -11.05
C ARG A 140 -10.83 -9.43 -10.27
N ASP A 141 -9.83 -10.13 -10.80
CA ASP A 141 -8.48 -10.16 -10.25
C ASP A 141 -7.76 -8.82 -10.33
N TYR A 142 -6.65 -8.69 -9.60
CA TYR A 142 -5.72 -7.57 -9.75
C TYR A 142 -4.95 -7.71 -11.07
N THR A 143 -5.43 -7.02 -12.11
CA THR A 143 -4.73 -6.81 -13.38
C THR A 143 -4.35 -5.34 -13.54
N LEU A 144 -3.48 -5.02 -14.49
CA LEU A 144 -3.12 -3.63 -14.78
C LEU A 144 -4.32 -2.79 -15.27
N GLN A 145 -5.30 -3.45 -15.91
CA GLN A 145 -6.53 -2.81 -16.37
C GLN A 145 -7.58 -2.64 -15.27
N ASN A 146 -7.46 -3.42 -14.19
CA ASN A 146 -8.40 -3.43 -13.08
C ASN A 146 -7.84 -2.82 -11.78
N ILE A 147 -6.65 -2.23 -11.82
CA ILE A 147 -6.07 -1.56 -10.65
C ILE A 147 -6.31 -0.06 -10.71
N ILE A 148 -6.72 0.51 -9.59
CA ILE A 148 -6.84 1.94 -9.36
C ILE A 148 -6.11 2.33 -8.09
N PHE A 149 -5.70 3.59 -7.99
CA PHE A 149 -5.06 4.14 -6.81
C PHE A 149 -5.99 5.17 -6.18
N ILE A 150 -6.51 4.83 -5.03
CA ILE A 150 -7.51 5.59 -4.29
C ILE A 150 -7.07 5.79 -2.84
N ARG A 151 -7.79 6.59 -2.09
CA ARG A 151 -7.56 6.75 -0.65
C ARG A 151 -8.01 5.51 0.12
N ASN A 152 -7.39 5.28 1.25
CA ASN A 152 -7.75 4.17 2.13
C ASN A 152 -9.18 4.27 2.67
N ASP A 153 -9.68 5.48 2.94
CA ASP A 153 -11.06 5.68 3.39
C ASP A 153 -12.08 5.44 2.26
N GLU A 154 -11.75 5.82 1.02
CA GLU A 154 -12.56 5.52 -0.15
C GLU A 154 -12.63 4.02 -0.42
N ASN A 155 -11.49 3.32 -0.31
CA ASN A 155 -11.45 1.87 -0.45
C ASN A 155 -12.30 1.15 0.62
N VAL A 156 -12.32 1.65 1.85
CA VAL A 156 -13.17 1.11 2.91
C VAL A 156 -14.65 1.31 2.60
N ARG A 157 -15.03 2.48 2.07
CA ARG A 157 -16.42 2.78 1.68
C ARG A 157 -16.88 1.93 0.48
N LYS A 158 -15.97 1.68 -0.46
CA LYS A 158 -16.25 0.89 -1.67
C LYS A 158 -16.66 -0.56 -1.39
N LYS A 159 -16.43 -1.10 -0.20
CA LYS A 159 -16.83 -2.47 0.16
C LYS A 159 -18.29 -2.79 -0.16
N ASP A 160 -19.16 -1.78 -0.10
CA ASP A 160 -20.60 -1.88 -0.31
C ASP A 160 -21.07 -1.33 -1.67
N THR A 161 -20.11 -1.01 -2.57
CA THR A 161 -20.41 -0.45 -3.89
C THR A 161 -21.05 -1.52 -4.77
N SER A 162 -22.24 -1.25 -5.28
CA SER A 162 -22.98 -2.17 -6.15
C SER A 162 -22.25 -2.40 -7.49
N TYR A 163 -22.59 -3.48 -8.18
CA TYR A 163 -22.09 -3.75 -9.54
C TYR A 163 -22.42 -2.61 -10.52
N ASN A 164 -23.57 -1.95 -10.36
CA ASN A 164 -23.95 -0.81 -11.19
C ASN A 164 -23.05 0.41 -10.97
N ASP A 165 -22.72 0.69 -9.71
CA ASP A 165 -21.78 1.78 -9.39
C ASP A 165 -20.39 1.47 -9.96
N CYS A 166 -19.95 0.21 -9.92
CA CYS A 166 -18.71 -0.22 -10.56
C CYS A 166 -18.76 -0.03 -12.08
N LYS A 167 -19.90 -0.32 -12.74
CA LYS A 167 -20.07 -0.09 -14.18
C LYS A 167 -19.94 1.40 -14.54
N ILE A 168 -20.56 2.26 -13.76
CA ILE A 168 -20.45 3.72 -13.93
C ILE A 168 -18.99 4.14 -13.83
N GLN A 169 -18.26 3.65 -12.81
CA GLN A 169 -16.84 3.96 -12.62
C GLN A 169 -15.97 3.40 -13.75
N ILE A 170 -16.26 2.20 -14.25
CA ILE A 170 -15.56 1.62 -15.40
C ILE A 170 -15.76 2.49 -16.63
N ARG A 171 -17.00 2.86 -16.94
CA ARG A 171 -17.33 3.72 -18.08
C ARG A 171 -16.61 5.07 -18.00
N LEU A 172 -16.65 5.73 -16.85
CA LEU A 172 -15.92 6.97 -16.62
C LEU A 172 -14.40 6.79 -16.78
N HIS A 173 -13.88 5.63 -16.42
CA HIS A 173 -12.46 5.32 -16.59
C HIS A 173 -12.10 5.05 -18.04
N GLU A 174 -12.93 4.37 -18.80
CA GLU A 174 -12.77 4.11 -20.23
C GLU A 174 -12.85 5.41 -21.05
N GLU A 175 -13.80 6.28 -20.74
CA GLU A 175 -13.91 7.61 -21.35
C GLU A 175 -12.64 8.45 -21.11
N ARG A 176 -12.08 8.39 -19.90
CA ARG A 176 -10.83 9.06 -19.55
C ARG A 176 -9.63 8.47 -20.28
N PHE A 177 -9.58 7.14 -20.41
CA PHE A 177 -8.51 6.43 -21.11
C PHE A 177 -8.51 6.74 -22.60
N THR A 178 -9.69 6.91 -23.19
CA THR A 178 -9.88 7.27 -24.59
C THR A 178 -9.42 8.70 -24.86
N LYS A 179 -9.80 9.65 -24.02
CA LYS A 179 -9.33 11.04 -24.09
C LYS A 179 -7.80 11.15 -23.95
N MET A 180 -7.17 10.29 -23.17
CA MET A 180 -5.71 10.28 -23.00
C MET A 180 -4.93 9.67 -24.17
N LYS A 181 -5.55 8.81 -24.96
CA LYS A 181 -4.91 8.26 -26.19
C LYS A 181 -4.96 9.26 -27.35
N ALA A 182 -5.82 10.27 -27.24
CA ALA A 182 -6.02 11.30 -28.27
C ALA A 182 -5.07 12.51 -28.11
N ILE A 183 -4.21 12.52 -27.08
CA ILE A 183 -3.12 13.47 -26.85
C ILE A 183 -1.78 12.78 -27.14
#